data_b46cbcfb6a49ea208ff150932655eb5f
#
_entry.id   b46cbcfb6a49ea208ff150932655eb5f
#
_cell.length_a   1.000
_cell.length_b   1.000
_cell.length_c   1.000
_cell.angle_alpha   90.00
_cell.angle_beta   90.00
_cell.angle_gamma   90.00
#
_symmetry.space_group_name_H-M   'P 1'
#
loop_
_entity.id
_entity.type
_entity.pdbx_description
1 polymer ?
#
loop_
_entity_poly.entity_id
_entity_poly.type
_entity_poly.pdbx_seq_one_letter_code
_entity_poly.pdbx_strand_id
1 'polypeptide(L)'
;MNIPQEVARRRTFAIISHPDAGKTTLTEKLLLFAGAIQIAGSVKARKASRHASSDWMEIEKQRGISVASSVMQMEYRDCVINLLDTPGHQDFSEDTYRVLTAVDAALMVIDAANGVEPQTIRLLQVCRARNTPIITFVNKLDREVREPLDLLSEIEAHLGMDAVPFSWPVGMGKNFGGVFDVRNDRMRVFRPGQERRGADEDLIQGLGNPEIAERFGPAFEQARGEIALITEAAPAFDHAAFLAGRQTPVFFGSAINNFGVQEVLDALVDYAPPPGARHALQREVQPDEPKFSGVVFKVQANMDPAHRDRVAFVRVSSGRFERGMRLKVSRTGKEIRPNNVVSFLSQRRELLDEAYAGDVIGIPNHGVLQLGDVLTEGETLQFTGLPFFAPELFQAVEVKDPLRTKQLRTGLAQLGEEGAIQVFRPVAAGGAQLLGAVGQLQFEVVAHRLKAEYGVDARMMPSRYSMARWITAEDPRALRKFMDANAAHIAYDVVDAPAFLIGSPAQLRVAEELYPDVRFHAMREHGGHVFGAKA
;
A
#
# COMPACT_ATOMS: atom_id res chain seq x y z
N MET A 1 -0.12 -27.10 14.22
CA MET A 1 -0.58 -27.18 12.81
C MET A 1 0.65 -27.30 11.91
N ASN A 2 0.53 -27.88 10.71
CA ASN A 2 1.66 -27.93 9.78
C ASN A 2 1.71 -26.63 8.94
N ILE A 3 2.88 -26.34 8.35
CA ILE A 3 3.11 -25.09 7.59
C ILE A 3 2.06 -24.88 6.48
N PRO A 4 1.72 -25.87 5.63
CA PRO A 4 0.71 -25.68 4.58
C PRO A 4 -0.67 -25.29 5.10
N GLN A 5 -1.11 -25.81 6.24
CA GLN A 5 -2.40 -25.45 6.84
C GLN A 5 -2.40 -24.00 7.35
N GLU A 6 -1.30 -23.60 7.99
CA GLU A 6 -1.16 -22.23 8.48
C GLU A 6 -1.08 -21.22 7.32
N VAL A 7 -0.35 -21.54 6.25
CA VAL A 7 -0.28 -20.70 5.04
C VAL A 7 -1.67 -20.55 4.40
N ALA A 8 -2.43 -21.64 4.26
CA ALA A 8 -3.76 -21.62 3.65
C ALA A 8 -4.77 -20.72 4.40
N ARG A 9 -4.59 -20.50 5.70
CA ARG A 9 -5.42 -19.62 6.53
C ARG A 9 -5.11 -18.14 6.38
N ARG A 10 -3.97 -17.75 5.76
CA ARG A 10 -3.55 -16.35 5.67
C ARG A 10 -4.20 -15.64 4.49
N ARG A 11 -4.60 -14.41 4.74
CA ARG A 11 -5.04 -13.45 3.71
C ARG A 11 -4.32 -12.14 3.96
N THR A 12 -3.56 -11.69 2.97
CA THR A 12 -2.81 -10.43 3.10
C THR A 12 -3.21 -9.50 1.98
N PHE A 13 -3.83 -8.39 2.33
CA PHE A 13 -4.32 -7.43 1.35
C PHE A 13 -4.02 -5.98 1.75
N ALA A 14 -3.92 -5.13 0.74
CA ALA A 14 -3.81 -3.68 0.91
C ALA A 14 -5.15 -3.02 0.62
N ILE A 15 -5.47 -1.96 1.36
CA ILE A 15 -6.57 -1.06 1.01
C ILE A 15 -5.98 0.12 0.24
N ILE A 16 -6.49 0.33 -0.97
CA ILE A 16 -6.07 1.38 -1.89
C ILE A 16 -7.25 2.26 -2.29
N SER A 17 -7.02 3.55 -2.42
CA SER A 17 -8.04 4.50 -2.85
C SER A 17 -7.45 5.84 -3.24
N HIS A 18 -8.28 6.66 -3.89
CA HIS A 18 -8.07 8.12 -3.93
C HIS A 18 -8.23 8.72 -2.52
N PRO A 19 -7.58 9.87 -2.18
CA PRO A 19 -7.87 10.61 -0.96
C PRO A 19 -9.36 10.84 -0.77
N ASP A 20 -9.81 10.81 0.48
CA ASP A 20 -11.22 11.04 0.88
C ASP A 20 -12.26 10.02 0.39
N ALA A 21 -11.90 8.97 -0.34
CA ALA A 21 -12.84 7.90 -0.72
C ALA A 21 -13.42 7.10 0.48
N GLY A 22 -12.87 7.31 1.68
CA GLY A 22 -13.34 6.68 2.92
C GLY A 22 -12.54 5.45 3.34
N LYS A 23 -11.30 5.33 2.86
CA LYS A 23 -10.38 4.23 3.15
C LYS A 23 -10.19 4.01 4.65
N THR A 24 -9.78 5.04 5.39
CA THR A 24 -9.56 4.97 6.85
C THR A 24 -10.82 4.55 7.61
N THR A 25 -11.99 5.06 7.19
CA THR A 25 -13.28 4.64 7.76
C THR A 25 -13.54 3.17 7.51
N LEU A 26 -13.31 2.68 6.28
CA LEU A 26 -13.49 1.27 5.94
C LEU A 26 -12.53 0.38 6.73
N THR A 27 -11.26 0.76 6.85
CA THR A 27 -10.24 0.06 7.67
C THR A 27 -10.73 -0.13 9.10
N GLU A 28 -11.20 0.93 9.77
CA GLU A 28 -11.73 0.84 11.13
C GLU A 28 -12.95 -0.07 11.24
N LYS A 29 -13.82 -0.04 10.22
CA LYS A 29 -15.02 -0.89 10.22
C LYS A 29 -14.68 -2.35 9.98
N LEU A 30 -13.72 -2.67 9.12
CA LEU A 30 -13.23 -4.05 8.95
C LEU A 30 -12.67 -4.61 10.27
N LEU A 31 -11.87 -3.81 10.99
CA LEU A 31 -11.36 -4.18 12.32
C LEU A 31 -12.48 -4.39 13.35
N LEU A 32 -13.53 -3.56 13.29
CA LEU A 32 -14.70 -3.67 14.18
C LEU A 32 -15.48 -4.97 13.90
N PHE A 33 -15.75 -5.28 12.64
CA PHE A 33 -16.48 -6.50 12.26
C PHE A 33 -15.69 -7.78 12.54
N ALA A 34 -14.37 -7.73 12.41
CA ALA A 34 -13.49 -8.82 12.83
C ALA A 34 -13.34 -8.94 14.36
N GLY A 35 -13.92 -8.03 15.13
CA GLY A 35 -13.80 -8.04 16.59
C GLY A 35 -12.45 -7.61 17.14
N ALA A 36 -11.56 -7.12 16.29
CA ALA A 36 -10.21 -6.68 16.67
C ALA A 36 -10.22 -5.36 17.47
N ILE A 37 -11.27 -4.54 17.31
CA ILE A 37 -11.55 -3.35 18.11
C ILE A 37 -12.99 -3.37 18.63
N GLN A 38 -13.22 -2.81 19.81
CA GLN A 38 -14.56 -2.82 20.43
C GLN A 38 -15.41 -1.63 19.99
N ILE A 39 -14.82 -0.50 19.66
CA ILE A 39 -15.52 0.72 19.23
C ILE A 39 -14.69 1.35 18.11
N ALA A 40 -15.28 1.50 16.92
CA ALA A 40 -14.69 2.32 15.87
C ALA A 40 -14.71 3.80 16.30
N GLY A 41 -13.59 4.49 16.15
CA GLY A 41 -13.56 5.93 16.33
C GLY A 41 -14.50 6.56 15.30
N SER A 42 -15.61 7.19 15.74
CA SER A 42 -16.48 7.88 14.79
C SER A 42 -15.72 9.08 14.24
N VAL A 43 -15.35 9.06 12.97
CA VAL A 43 -14.79 10.21 12.23
C VAL A 43 -15.80 11.38 12.17
N LYS A 44 -16.97 11.20 12.74
CA LYS A 44 -18.03 12.19 12.88
C LYS A 44 -17.78 13.16 14.02
N ALA A 45 -16.70 13.90 14.07
CA ALA A 45 -16.76 15.14 14.86
C ALA A 45 -15.56 16.03 14.59
N ARG A 46 -15.78 17.18 14.04
CA ARG A 46 -14.94 18.37 14.15
C ARG A 46 -14.56 18.75 15.60
N LYS A 47 -14.87 17.93 16.62
CA LYS A 47 -14.70 18.25 18.06
C LYS A 47 -14.36 17.09 18.99
N ALA A 48 -13.99 15.91 18.51
CA ALA A 48 -13.60 14.81 19.41
C ALA A 48 -12.15 14.38 19.13
N SER A 49 -11.35 14.35 20.17
CA SER A 49 -9.93 14.01 20.23
C SER A 49 -9.61 12.51 20.00
N ARG A 50 -10.39 11.80 19.20
CA ARG A 50 -10.13 10.41 18.82
C ARG A 50 -9.79 10.39 17.34
N HIS A 51 -8.51 10.14 17.07
CA HIS A 51 -7.97 9.95 15.73
C HIS A 51 -8.15 8.50 15.26
N ALA A 52 -8.11 8.28 13.96
CA ALA A 52 -8.18 6.95 13.36
C ALA A 52 -7.08 6.04 13.89
N SER A 53 -7.36 4.74 13.98
CA SER A 53 -6.40 3.72 14.45
C SER A 53 -5.15 3.62 13.58
N SER A 54 -5.26 4.05 12.30
CA SER A 54 -4.18 4.05 11.32
C SER A 54 -3.30 5.30 11.39
N ASP A 55 -3.82 6.45 11.85
CA ASP A 55 -3.12 7.74 11.85
C ASP A 55 -2.42 7.99 13.19
N TRP A 56 -1.15 7.68 13.26
CA TRP A 56 -0.36 7.77 14.49
C TRP A 56 0.58 8.98 14.53
N MET A 57 0.99 9.54 13.38
CA MET A 57 1.84 10.72 13.32
C MET A 57 1.07 12.00 13.66
N GLU A 58 1.73 12.93 14.36
CA GLU A 58 1.12 14.24 14.69
C GLU A 58 0.74 15.04 13.44
N ILE A 59 1.54 14.94 12.37
CA ILE A 59 1.25 15.62 11.11
C ILE A 59 0.05 15.01 10.38
N GLU A 60 -0.17 13.70 10.49
CA GLU A 60 -1.37 13.02 9.97
C GLU A 60 -2.63 13.53 10.66
N LYS A 61 -2.58 13.62 12.00
CA LYS A 61 -3.67 14.12 12.82
C LYS A 61 -3.99 15.59 12.53
N GLN A 62 -2.97 16.43 12.37
CA GLN A 62 -3.15 17.86 12.10
C GLN A 62 -3.73 18.11 10.70
N ARG A 63 -3.34 17.32 9.70
CA ARG A 63 -3.76 17.49 8.31
C ARG A 63 -4.94 16.63 7.90
N GLY A 64 -5.26 15.58 8.68
CA GLY A 64 -6.33 14.63 8.37
C GLY A 64 -6.05 13.75 7.16
N ILE A 65 -4.76 13.49 6.86
CA ILE A 65 -4.31 12.61 5.76
C ILE A 65 -3.32 11.59 6.29
N SER A 66 -3.41 10.35 5.81
CA SER A 66 -2.42 9.31 6.09
C SER A 66 -1.17 9.55 5.25
N VAL A 67 -0.01 9.61 5.91
CA VAL A 67 1.31 9.85 5.31
C VAL A 67 2.10 8.56 5.14
N ALA A 68 1.92 7.62 6.07
CA ALA A 68 2.60 6.34 6.08
C ALA A 68 1.59 5.18 6.10
N SER A 69 1.95 4.07 5.46
CA SER A 69 1.17 2.84 5.56
C SER A 69 1.22 2.26 6.98
N SER A 70 0.13 1.65 7.41
CA SER A 70 0.05 0.90 8.66
C SER A 70 -0.29 -0.56 8.40
N VAL A 71 0.18 -1.44 9.29
CA VAL A 71 -0.08 -2.88 9.24
C VAL A 71 -0.94 -3.25 10.43
N MET A 72 -1.99 -4.01 10.18
CA MET A 72 -2.91 -4.50 11.19
C MET A 72 -3.20 -5.98 10.94
N GLN A 73 -3.21 -6.76 12.00
CA GLN A 73 -3.55 -8.17 11.96
C GLN A 73 -4.83 -8.42 12.73
N MET A 74 -5.67 -9.32 12.24
CA MET A 74 -6.92 -9.72 12.87
C MET A 74 -7.27 -11.15 12.49
N GLU A 75 -8.04 -11.81 13.34
CA GLU A 75 -8.65 -13.11 13.02
C GLU A 75 -10.12 -12.90 12.64
N TYR A 76 -10.54 -13.55 11.57
CA TYR A 76 -11.94 -13.55 11.14
C TYR A 76 -12.28 -14.86 10.49
N ARG A 77 -13.38 -15.49 10.98
CA ARG A 77 -13.69 -16.88 10.67
C ARG A 77 -12.44 -17.73 10.96
N ASP A 78 -12.07 -18.66 10.14
CA ASP A 78 -10.86 -19.47 10.37
C ASP A 78 -9.59 -18.89 9.71
N CYS A 79 -9.60 -17.61 9.33
CA CYS A 79 -8.49 -16.95 8.63
C CYS A 79 -7.75 -15.95 9.53
N VAL A 80 -6.44 -15.85 9.31
CA VAL A 80 -5.59 -14.77 9.82
C VAL A 80 -5.45 -13.74 8.71
N ILE A 81 -5.92 -12.54 8.96
CA ILE A 81 -5.95 -11.45 8.00
C ILE A 81 -4.85 -10.46 8.36
N ASN A 82 -3.98 -10.18 7.40
CA ASN A 82 -3.01 -9.09 7.46
C ASN A 82 -3.50 -7.95 6.54
N LEU A 83 -3.95 -6.87 7.15
CA LEU A 83 -4.46 -5.69 6.46
C LEU A 83 -3.38 -4.62 6.45
N LEU A 84 -3.03 -4.12 5.26
CA LEU A 84 -2.09 -3.04 5.05
C LEU A 84 -2.86 -1.80 4.57
N ASP A 85 -3.00 -0.82 5.44
CA ASP A 85 -3.62 0.46 5.11
C ASP A 85 -2.60 1.38 4.46
N THR A 86 -2.86 1.88 3.25
CA THR A 86 -1.90 2.66 2.46
C THR A 86 -2.22 4.15 2.50
N PRO A 87 -1.25 5.06 2.31
CA PRO A 87 -1.55 6.46 2.11
C PRO A 87 -2.44 6.67 0.88
N GLY A 88 -3.48 7.51 0.99
CA GLY A 88 -4.33 7.86 -0.16
C GLY A 88 -3.73 8.94 -1.05
N HIS A 89 -2.86 9.82 -0.49
CA HIS A 89 -2.33 10.96 -1.20
C HIS A 89 -1.22 10.56 -2.19
N GLN A 90 -1.28 11.12 -3.41
CA GLN A 90 -0.32 10.80 -4.50
C GLN A 90 1.15 11.04 -4.13
N ASP A 91 1.44 12.03 -3.27
CA ASP A 91 2.80 12.36 -2.84
C ASP A 91 3.47 11.21 -2.06
N PHE A 92 2.67 10.26 -1.53
CA PHE A 92 3.16 9.08 -0.80
C PHE A 92 2.96 7.77 -1.58
N SER A 93 2.79 7.86 -2.90
CA SER A 93 2.54 6.70 -3.76
C SER A 93 3.67 5.67 -3.74
N GLU A 94 4.93 6.06 -3.52
CA GLU A 94 6.05 5.11 -3.38
C GLU A 94 5.86 4.15 -2.21
N ASP A 95 5.35 4.63 -1.05
CA ASP A 95 5.05 3.76 0.08
C ASP A 95 3.92 2.77 -0.28
N THR A 96 2.88 3.27 -0.96
CA THR A 96 1.79 2.43 -1.47
C THR A 96 2.30 1.35 -2.44
N TYR A 97 3.19 1.70 -3.37
CA TYR A 97 3.75 0.74 -4.33
C TYR A 97 4.58 -0.33 -3.63
N ARG A 98 5.38 0.04 -2.60
CA ARG A 98 6.12 -0.92 -1.78
C ARG A 98 5.20 -1.86 -1.01
N VAL A 99 4.13 -1.33 -0.42
CA VAL A 99 3.11 -2.13 0.28
C VAL A 99 2.44 -3.12 -0.67
N LEU A 100 2.08 -2.70 -1.90
CA LEU A 100 1.51 -3.58 -2.91
C LEU A 100 2.43 -4.73 -3.31
N THR A 101 3.74 -4.62 -3.06
CA THR A 101 4.65 -5.77 -3.24
C THR A 101 4.56 -6.80 -2.14
N ALA A 102 4.02 -6.44 -0.99
CA ALA A 102 3.94 -7.30 0.19
C ALA A 102 2.59 -7.99 0.36
N VAL A 103 1.63 -7.77 -0.54
CA VAL A 103 0.27 -8.31 -0.44
C VAL A 103 -0.05 -9.30 -1.55
N ASP A 104 -1.11 -10.08 -1.34
CA ASP A 104 -1.58 -11.10 -2.28
C ASP A 104 -2.90 -10.68 -2.96
N ALA A 105 -3.60 -9.66 -2.42
CA ALA A 105 -4.80 -9.05 -3.01
C ALA A 105 -4.86 -7.55 -2.68
N ALA A 106 -5.75 -6.82 -3.33
CA ALA A 106 -6.05 -5.42 -3.02
C ALA A 106 -7.56 -5.20 -2.86
N LEU A 107 -7.94 -4.36 -1.91
CA LEU A 107 -9.29 -3.82 -1.76
C LEU A 107 -9.27 -2.37 -2.24
N MET A 108 -9.92 -2.10 -3.35
CA MET A 108 -10.04 -0.78 -3.91
C MET A 108 -11.32 -0.10 -3.42
N VAL A 109 -11.16 1.13 -2.91
CA VAL A 109 -12.29 1.94 -2.45
C VAL A 109 -12.50 3.10 -3.41
N ILE A 110 -13.71 3.18 -3.97
CA ILE A 110 -14.16 4.24 -4.90
C ILE A 110 -15.22 5.09 -4.21
N ASP A 111 -15.12 6.41 -4.32
CA ASP A 111 -16.18 7.33 -3.92
C ASP A 111 -17.29 7.30 -4.98
N ALA A 112 -18.49 6.89 -4.62
CA ALA A 112 -19.61 6.78 -5.55
C ALA A 112 -20.03 8.12 -6.20
N ALA A 113 -19.69 9.25 -5.56
CA ALA A 113 -19.97 10.57 -6.15
C ALA A 113 -18.93 10.97 -7.21
N ASN A 114 -17.65 10.60 -7.00
CA ASN A 114 -16.55 11.02 -7.86
C ASN A 114 -16.23 9.99 -8.96
N GLY A 115 -16.48 8.69 -8.70
CA GLY A 115 -16.10 7.60 -9.60
C GLY A 115 -14.61 7.24 -9.54
N VAL A 116 -14.06 6.84 -10.68
CA VAL A 116 -12.66 6.40 -10.79
C VAL A 116 -11.74 7.60 -10.99
N GLU A 117 -11.01 7.97 -9.94
CA GLU A 117 -10.13 9.14 -9.93
C GLU A 117 -8.69 8.81 -10.38
N PRO A 118 -7.88 9.79 -10.83
CA PRO A 118 -6.56 9.53 -11.43
C PRO A 118 -5.60 8.72 -10.57
N GLN A 119 -5.63 8.90 -9.24
CA GLN A 119 -4.78 8.12 -8.34
C GLN A 119 -5.19 6.65 -8.31
N THR A 120 -6.50 6.37 -8.36
CA THR A 120 -7.03 5.00 -8.45
C THR A 120 -6.51 4.30 -9.71
N ILE A 121 -6.50 4.98 -10.86
CA ILE A 121 -5.99 4.43 -12.13
C ILE A 121 -4.50 4.07 -12.01
N ARG A 122 -3.67 4.93 -11.40
CA ARG A 122 -2.24 4.66 -11.20
C ARG A 122 -2.00 3.44 -10.32
N LEU A 123 -2.74 3.31 -9.21
CA LEU A 123 -2.64 2.17 -8.30
C LEU A 123 -3.06 0.86 -8.97
N LEU A 124 -4.08 0.93 -9.81
CA LEU A 124 -4.52 -0.20 -10.64
C LEU A 124 -3.45 -0.69 -11.60
N GLN A 125 -2.77 0.23 -12.28
CA GLN A 125 -1.68 -0.14 -13.20
C GLN A 125 -0.59 -0.94 -12.46
N VAL A 126 -0.29 -0.58 -11.22
CA VAL A 126 0.66 -1.32 -10.38
C VAL A 126 0.12 -2.71 -10.02
N CYS A 127 -1.14 -2.81 -9.61
CA CYS A 127 -1.77 -4.11 -9.31
C CYS A 127 -1.77 -5.01 -10.55
N ARG A 128 -2.11 -4.48 -11.72
CA ARG A 128 -2.11 -5.23 -13.00
C ARG A 128 -0.72 -5.72 -13.40
N ALA A 129 0.30 -4.86 -13.30
CA ALA A 129 1.67 -5.25 -13.62
C ALA A 129 2.18 -6.40 -12.75
N ARG A 130 1.50 -6.67 -11.63
CA ARG A 130 1.83 -7.71 -10.65
C ARG A 130 0.81 -8.86 -10.62
N ASN A 131 -0.22 -8.82 -11.45
CA ASN A 131 -1.35 -9.76 -11.41
C ASN A 131 -2.00 -9.85 -10.00
N THR A 132 -2.03 -8.74 -9.26
CA THR A 132 -2.67 -8.69 -7.93
C THR A 132 -4.19 -8.60 -8.12
N PRO A 133 -4.97 -9.59 -7.66
CA PRO A 133 -6.42 -9.56 -7.77
C PRO A 133 -7.01 -8.43 -6.93
N ILE A 134 -8.09 -7.82 -7.43
CA ILE A 134 -8.70 -6.62 -6.86
C ILE A 134 -10.17 -6.88 -6.55
N ILE A 135 -10.58 -6.58 -5.31
CA ILE A 135 -11.98 -6.45 -4.92
C ILE A 135 -12.30 -4.96 -4.87
N THR A 136 -13.43 -4.54 -5.43
CA THR A 136 -13.83 -3.13 -5.52
C THR A 136 -14.99 -2.84 -4.58
N PHE A 137 -14.87 -1.79 -3.77
CA PHE A 137 -15.92 -1.28 -2.89
C PHE A 137 -16.31 0.15 -3.27
N VAL A 138 -17.52 0.32 -3.77
CA VAL A 138 -18.13 1.61 -4.12
C VAL A 138 -18.81 2.16 -2.88
N ASN A 139 -18.22 3.19 -2.29
CA ASN A 139 -18.52 3.73 -0.96
C ASN A 139 -19.36 5.02 -1.02
N LYS A 140 -19.98 5.36 0.10
CA LYS A 140 -20.72 6.61 0.35
C LYS A 140 -22.10 6.71 -0.28
N LEU A 141 -22.78 5.59 -0.46
CA LEU A 141 -24.16 5.57 -0.95
C LEU A 141 -25.19 6.26 -0.04
N ASP A 142 -24.78 6.64 1.17
CA ASP A 142 -25.54 7.50 2.08
C ASP A 142 -25.65 8.97 1.60
N ARG A 143 -25.04 9.29 0.46
CA ARG A 143 -25.08 10.59 -0.21
C ARG A 143 -25.71 10.46 -1.59
N GLU A 144 -26.10 11.60 -2.17
CA GLU A 144 -26.43 11.67 -3.60
C GLU A 144 -25.16 11.37 -4.41
N VAL A 145 -25.22 10.34 -5.25
CA VAL A 145 -24.09 9.79 -5.98
C VAL A 145 -24.45 9.59 -7.44
N ARG A 146 -23.50 9.15 -8.24
CA ARG A 146 -23.70 8.82 -9.65
C ARG A 146 -24.49 7.51 -9.80
N GLU A 147 -25.11 7.33 -10.95
CA GLU A 147 -25.88 6.11 -11.25
C GLU A 147 -24.97 4.87 -11.19
N PRO A 148 -25.41 3.78 -10.55
CA PRO A 148 -24.60 2.57 -10.37
C PRO A 148 -24.11 1.93 -11.68
N LEU A 149 -24.93 1.96 -12.73
CA LEU A 149 -24.55 1.44 -14.06
C LEU A 149 -23.43 2.26 -14.70
N ASP A 150 -23.47 3.60 -14.55
CA ASP A 150 -22.39 4.47 -15.04
C ASP A 150 -21.08 4.21 -14.31
N LEU A 151 -21.16 3.98 -12.98
CA LEU A 151 -19.99 3.65 -12.18
C LEU A 151 -19.39 2.30 -12.58
N LEU A 152 -20.21 1.27 -12.84
CA LEU A 152 -19.71 -0.02 -13.35
C LEU A 152 -19.00 0.15 -14.70
N SER A 153 -19.62 0.86 -15.64
CA SER A 153 -19.04 1.10 -16.97
C SER A 153 -17.73 1.86 -16.88
N GLU A 154 -17.63 2.84 -15.98
CA GLU A 154 -16.40 3.60 -15.73
C GLU A 154 -15.30 2.71 -15.10
N ILE A 155 -15.68 1.86 -14.15
CA ILE A 155 -14.76 0.88 -13.55
C ILE A 155 -14.18 -0.01 -14.65
N GLU A 156 -15.02 -0.60 -15.51
CA GLU A 156 -14.56 -1.45 -16.62
C GLU A 156 -13.65 -0.70 -17.60
N ALA A 157 -14.06 0.50 -18.02
CA ALA A 157 -13.31 1.30 -18.97
C ALA A 157 -11.91 1.67 -18.47
N HIS A 158 -11.78 2.06 -17.20
CA HIS A 158 -10.51 2.48 -16.64
C HIS A 158 -9.65 1.31 -16.12
N LEU A 159 -10.30 0.24 -15.60
CA LEU A 159 -9.59 -0.91 -15.09
C LEU A 159 -9.19 -1.89 -16.20
N GLY A 160 -9.95 -1.91 -17.31
CA GLY A 160 -9.80 -2.89 -18.39
C GLY A 160 -9.98 -4.32 -17.89
N MET A 161 -10.88 -4.51 -16.94
CA MET A 161 -11.31 -5.80 -16.39
C MET A 161 -12.82 -5.78 -16.20
N ASP A 162 -13.47 -6.95 -16.26
CA ASP A 162 -14.91 -7.05 -16.08
C ASP A 162 -15.29 -6.73 -14.62
N ALA A 163 -16.20 -5.80 -14.43
CA ALA A 163 -16.76 -5.46 -13.12
C ALA A 163 -17.98 -6.33 -12.85
N VAL A 164 -17.84 -7.29 -11.91
CA VAL A 164 -18.92 -8.23 -11.57
C VAL A 164 -19.62 -7.79 -10.29
N PRO A 165 -20.86 -7.27 -10.35
CA PRO A 165 -21.56 -6.81 -9.16
C PRO A 165 -21.97 -7.97 -8.27
N PHE A 166 -21.51 -7.95 -7.02
CA PHE A 166 -21.89 -8.88 -5.97
C PHE A 166 -23.04 -8.33 -5.15
N SER A 167 -23.12 -7.03 -5.01
CA SER A 167 -24.24 -6.34 -4.41
C SER A 167 -24.72 -5.19 -5.32
N TRP A 168 -26.00 -4.83 -5.20
CA TRP A 168 -26.60 -3.73 -5.96
C TRP A 168 -27.34 -2.79 -5.02
N PRO A 169 -27.18 -1.46 -5.14
CA PRO A 169 -27.83 -0.53 -4.24
C PRO A 169 -29.33 -0.39 -4.55
N VAL A 170 -30.12 -0.25 -3.51
CA VAL A 170 -31.55 0.11 -3.59
C VAL A 170 -31.70 1.54 -3.10
N GLY A 171 -31.77 2.47 -4.05
CA GLY A 171 -31.75 3.90 -3.80
C GLY A 171 -30.38 4.45 -3.39
N MET A 172 -30.31 5.78 -3.16
CA MET A 172 -29.12 6.51 -2.73
C MET A 172 -29.47 7.71 -1.86
N GLY A 173 -28.51 8.30 -1.19
CA GLY A 173 -28.71 9.47 -0.35
C GLY A 173 -29.74 9.24 0.75
N LYS A 174 -30.72 10.10 0.82
CA LYS A 174 -31.83 10.00 1.80
C LYS A 174 -32.76 8.80 1.54
N ASN A 175 -32.80 8.34 0.30
CA ASN A 175 -33.61 7.22 -0.16
C ASN A 175 -32.83 5.90 -0.17
N PHE A 176 -31.61 5.86 0.38
CA PHE A 176 -30.81 4.65 0.46
C PHE A 176 -31.49 3.63 1.38
N GLY A 177 -32.10 2.61 0.76
CA GLY A 177 -32.86 1.56 1.44
C GLY A 177 -32.01 0.34 1.83
N GLY A 178 -30.90 0.13 1.12
CA GLY A 178 -30.02 -1.02 1.36
C GLY A 178 -29.29 -1.48 0.11
N VAL A 179 -28.72 -2.68 0.18
CA VAL A 179 -28.14 -3.36 -0.97
C VAL A 179 -28.78 -4.72 -1.17
N PHE A 180 -28.95 -5.09 -2.42
CA PHE A 180 -29.34 -6.41 -2.82
C PHE A 180 -28.08 -7.25 -3.09
N ASP A 181 -27.93 -8.37 -2.36
CA ASP A 181 -26.90 -9.36 -2.61
C ASP A 181 -27.32 -10.21 -3.81
N VAL A 182 -26.73 -9.90 -4.97
CA VAL A 182 -27.11 -10.51 -6.26
C VAL A 182 -26.82 -12.01 -6.29
N ARG A 183 -25.81 -12.46 -5.56
CA ARG A 183 -25.39 -13.86 -5.56
C ARG A 183 -26.25 -14.76 -4.66
N ASN A 184 -26.73 -14.20 -3.54
CA ASN A 184 -27.50 -14.96 -2.56
C ASN A 184 -29.00 -14.62 -2.63
N ASP A 185 -29.44 -13.85 -3.66
CA ASP A 185 -30.83 -13.45 -3.90
C ASP A 185 -31.52 -12.92 -2.64
N ARG A 186 -30.89 -11.95 -1.96
CA ARG A 186 -31.40 -11.39 -0.71
C ARG A 186 -31.10 -9.90 -0.59
N MET A 187 -32.02 -9.15 -0.02
CA MET A 187 -31.82 -7.75 0.30
C MET A 187 -31.37 -7.57 1.74
N ARG A 188 -30.30 -6.81 1.95
CA ARG A 188 -29.92 -6.29 3.28
C ARG A 188 -30.44 -4.87 3.42
N VAL A 189 -31.31 -4.68 4.41
CA VAL A 189 -31.97 -3.41 4.64
C VAL A 189 -31.09 -2.45 5.42
N PHE A 190 -31.04 -1.20 4.98
CA PHE A 190 -30.34 -0.12 5.69
C PHE A 190 -31.23 0.50 6.77
N ARG A 191 -30.65 0.68 7.97
CA ARG A 191 -31.29 1.43 9.08
C ARG A 191 -30.29 2.47 9.61
N PRO A 192 -30.55 3.77 9.38
CA PRO A 192 -29.67 4.83 9.86
C PRO A 192 -29.56 4.83 11.39
N GLY A 193 -28.32 5.01 11.90
CA GLY A 193 -28.09 5.20 13.33
C GLY A 193 -27.97 3.94 14.19
N GLN A 194 -28.12 2.75 13.65
CA GLN A 194 -27.83 1.50 14.37
C GLN A 194 -26.39 1.09 14.17
N GLU A 195 -25.62 0.97 15.27
CA GLU A 195 -24.32 0.31 15.27
C GLU A 195 -24.55 -1.20 15.12
N ARG A 196 -24.31 -1.74 13.93
CA ARG A 196 -24.51 -3.16 13.67
C ARG A 196 -23.32 -3.98 14.12
N ARG A 197 -23.58 -4.89 15.02
CA ARG A 197 -22.80 -6.10 15.26
C ARG A 197 -23.67 -7.26 14.77
N GLY A 198 -23.33 -7.80 13.58
CA GLY A 198 -23.81 -9.05 13.02
C GLY A 198 -25.21 -9.49 13.45
N ALA A 199 -26.24 -9.20 12.67
CA ALA A 199 -27.53 -9.83 12.83
C ALA A 199 -28.21 -10.02 11.47
N ASP A 200 -28.74 -11.20 11.24
CA ASP A 200 -29.58 -11.58 10.10
C ASP A 200 -30.98 -10.92 10.13
N GLU A 201 -31.24 -10.06 11.12
CA GLU A 201 -32.56 -9.49 11.42
C GLU A 201 -33.13 -8.55 10.33
N ASP A 202 -32.30 -8.14 9.36
CA ASP A 202 -32.69 -7.22 8.30
C ASP A 202 -32.47 -7.80 6.90
N LEU A 203 -32.52 -9.12 6.76
CA LEU A 203 -32.42 -9.81 5.48
C LEU A 203 -33.81 -10.17 4.95
N ILE A 204 -34.12 -9.78 3.72
CA ILE A 204 -35.34 -10.15 3.00
C ILE A 204 -34.93 -11.00 1.80
N GLN A 205 -35.46 -12.22 1.70
CA GLN A 205 -35.09 -13.16 0.64
C GLN A 205 -35.90 -12.94 -0.63
N GLY A 206 -35.24 -13.03 -1.79
CA GLY A 206 -35.84 -13.07 -3.11
C GLY A 206 -36.06 -11.70 -3.75
N LEU A 207 -35.54 -11.49 -4.96
CA LEU A 207 -35.76 -10.28 -5.77
C LEU A 207 -37.24 -10.05 -6.09
N GLY A 208 -38.04 -11.10 -6.11
CA GLY A 208 -39.50 -11.05 -6.33
C GLY A 208 -40.31 -10.86 -5.05
N ASN A 209 -39.71 -10.70 -3.88
CA ASN A 209 -40.45 -10.58 -2.62
C ASN A 209 -41.26 -9.28 -2.56
N PRO A 210 -42.60 -9.34 -2.40
CA PRO A 210 -43.47 -8.16 -2.39
C PRO A 210 -43.15 -7.21 -1.22
N GLU A 211 -42.64 -7.71 -0.10
CA GLU A 211 -42.25 -6.87 1.04
C GLU A 211 -41.21 -5.82 0.67
N ILE A 212 -40.26 -6.16 -0.22
CA ILE A 212 -39.23 -5.22 -0.67
C ILE A 212 -39.89 -4.11 -1.50
N ALA A 213 -40.78 -4.48 -2.42
CA ALA A 213 -41.49 -3.53 -3.27
C ALA A 213 -42.39 -2.60 -2.45
N GLU A 214 -43.15 -3.13 -1.49
CA GLU A 214 -43.97 -2.31 -0.56
C GLU A 214 -43.15 -1.34 0.26
N ARG A 215 -41.99 -1.77 0.72
CA ARG A 215 -41.17 -0.98 1.64
C ARG A 215 -40.34 0.08 0.94
N PHE A 216 -39.81 -0.20 -0.25
CA PHE A 216 -38.85 0.68 -0.96
C PHE A 216 -39.40 1.27 -2.26
N GLY A 217 -40.56 0.83 -2.71
CA GLY A 217 -41.33 1.40 -3.84
C GLY A 217 -40.49 1.61 -5.11
N PRO A 218 -40.51 2.83 -5.68
CA PRO A 218 -39.86 3.11 -6.96
C PRO A 218 -38.34 2.85 -6.96
N ALA A 219 -37.67 3.06 -5.85
CA ALA A 219 -36.22 2.80 -5.74
C ALA A 219 -35.89 1.31 -5.92
N PHE A 220 -36.74 0.42 -5.38
CA PHE A 220 -36.57 -1.00 -5.58
C PHE A 220 -36.95 -1.43 -7.00
N GLU A 221 -38.00 -0.88 -7.60
CA GLU A 221 -38.39 -1.20 -8.97
C GLU A 221 -37.27 -0.83 -9.97
N GLN A 222 -36.64 0.33 -9.79
CA GLN A 222 -35.46 0.71 -10.55
C GLN A 222 -34.32 -0.30 -10.37
N ALA A 223 -33.95 -0.57 -9.11
CA ALA A 223 -32.87 -1.53 -8.80
C ALA A 223 -33.16 -2.93 -9.35
N ARG A 224 -34.42 -3.39 -9.30
CA ARG A 224 -34.84 -4.67 -9.86
C ARG A 224 -34.65 -4.74 -11.38
N GLY A 225 -34.99 -3.66 -12.09
CA GLY A 225 -34.76 -3.54 -13.53
C GLY A 225 -33.26 -3.56 -13.87
N GLU A 226 -32.46 -2.83 -13.11
CA GLU A 226 -31.01 -2.80 -13.28
C GLU A 226 -30.36 -4.15 -12.96
N ILE A 227 -30.79 -4.83 -11.87
CA ILE A 227 -30.32 -6.19 -11.51
C ILE A 227 -30.64 -7.19 -12.62
N ALA A 228 -31.84 -7.13 -13.20
CA ALA A 228 -32.20 -7.99 -14.32
C ALA A 228 -31.26 -7.75 -15.51
N LEU A 229 -31.00 -6.48 -15.86
CA LEU A 229 -30.10 -6.10 -16.94
C LEU A 229 -28.68 -6.61 -16.71
N ILE A 230 -28.09 -6.37 -15.53
CA ILE A 230 -26.72 -6.81 -15.23
C ILE A 230 -26.62 -8.34 -15.16
N THR A 231 -27.65 -9.03 -14.69
CA THR A 231 -27.66 -10.51 -14.64
C THR A 231 -27.67 -11.10 -16.05
N GLU A 232 -28.30 -10.44 -17.01
CA GLU A 232 -28.34 -10.88 -18.41
C GLU A 232 -27.06 -10.47 -19.18
N ALA A 233 -26.55 -9.27 -18.94
CA ALA A 233 -25.47 -8.67 -19.74
C ALA A 233 -24.06 -8.89 -19.15
N ALA A 234 -23.91 -8.93 -17.83
CA ALA A 234 -22.61 -9.07 -17.20
C ALA A 234 -22.10 -10.53 -17.21
N PRO A 235 -20.79 -10.74 -17.38
CA PRO A 235 -20.22 -12.08 -17.28
C PRO A 235 -20.41 -12.64 -15.87
N ALA A 236 -20.64 -13.95 -15.77
CA ALA A 236 -20.65 -14.63 -14.49
C ALA A 236 -19.28 -14.52 -13.81
N PHE A 237 -19.28 -14.46 -12.48
CA PHE A 237 -18.03 -14.45 -11.72
C PHE A 237 -17.27 -15.76 -11.92
N ASP A 238 -16.04 -15.64 -12.40
CA ASP A 238 -15.07 -16.71 -12.52
C ASP A 238 -13.88 -16.43 -11.58
N HIS A 239 -13.70 -17.29 -10.57
CA HIS A 239 -12.62 -17.15 -9.60
C HIS A 239 -11.23 -17.17 -10.24
N ALA A 240 -11.02 -17.99 -11.29
CA ALA A 240 -9.75 -18.02 -12.00
C ALA A 240 -9.50 -16.71 -12.78
N ALA A 241 -10.54 -16.12 -13.37
CA ALA A 241 -10.46 -14.80 -14.00
C ALA A 241 -10.16 -13.69 -12.98
N PHE A 242 -10.78 -13.74 -11.81
CA PHE A 242 -10.49 -12.83 -10.70
C PHE A 242 -9.03 -12.94 -10.24
N LEU A 243 -8.53 -14.15 -9.97
CA LEU A 243 -7.14 -14.37 -9.57
C LEU A 243 -6.14 -13.92 -10.65
N ALA A 244 -6.52 -13.98 -11.91
CA ALA A 244 -5.72 -13.50 -13.05
C ALA A 244 -5.86 -11.98 -13.31
N GLY A 245 -6.60 -11.24 -12.47
CA GLY A 245 -6.82 -9.80 -12.60
C GLY A 245 -7.66 -9.42 -13.84
N ARG A 246 -8.51 -10.33 -14.34
CA ARG A 246 -9.44 -10.06 -15.46
C ARG A 246 -10.84 -9.69 -15.01
N GLN A 247 -11.20 -10.04 -13.78
CA GLN A 247 -12.48 -9.67 -13.17
C GLN A 247 -12.25 -9.00 -11.81
N THR A 248 -13.16 -8.10 -11.42
CA THR A 248 -13.24 -7.53 -10.08
C THR A 248 -14.65 -7.71 -9.51
N PRO A 249 -14.83 -8.38 -8.36
CA PRO A 249 -16.08 -8.35 -7.62
C PRO A 249 -16.36 -6.91 -7.14
N VAL A 250 -17.55 -6.39 -7.39
CA VAL A 250 -17.96 -5.02 -7.03
C VAL A 250 -19.02 -5.06 -5.95
N PHE A 251 -18.74 -4.37 -4.85
CA PHE A 251 -19.63 -4.18 -3.71
C PHE A 251 -20.02 -2.72 -3.57
N PHE A 252 -21.28 -2.47 -3.26
CA PHE A 252 -21.80 -1.15 -2.99
C PHE A 252 -22.12 -1.00 -1.49
N GLY A 253 -21.87 0.18 -0.90
CA GLY A 253 -22.17 0.38 0.50
C GLY A 253 -21.88 1.77 1.06
N SER A 254 -21.93 1.86 2.38
CA SER A 254 -21.57 3.04 3.16
C SER A 254 -20.76 2.63 4.38
N ALA A 255 -19.44 2.79 4.29
CA ALA A 255 -18.54 2.40 5.38
C ALA A 255 -18.88 3.14 6.70
N ILE A 256 -19.23 4.43 6.65
CA ILE A 256 -19.55 5.21 7.84
C ILE A 256 -20.77 4.65 8.59
N ASN A 257 -21.68 4.03 7.85
CA ASN A 257 -22.90 3.45 8.39
C ASN A 257 -22.81 1.92 8.59
N ASN A 258 -21.61 1.34 8.49
CA ASN A 258 -21.34 -0.10 8.59
C ASN A 258 -22.04 -0.95 7.53
N PHE A 259 -22.31 -0.40 6.35
CA PHE A 259 -23.12 -1.04 5.34
C PHE A 259 -22.28 -1.57 4.18
N GLY A 260 -22.46 -2.83 3.80
CA GLY A 260 -21.65 -3.51 2.78
C GLY A 260 -20.26 -3.94 3.25
N VAL A 261 -19.89 -3.64 4.51
CA VAL A 261 -18.54 -3.89 5.04
C VAL A 261 -18.33 -5.36 5.33
N GLN A 262 -19.34 -6.02 5.91
CA GLN A 262 -19.27 -7.46 6.23
C GLN A 262 -19.17 -8.28 4.96
N GLU A 263 -19.95 -7.94 3.92
CA GLU A 263 -19.93 -8.60 2.62
C GLU A 263 -18.54 -8.53 1.96
N VAL A 264 -17.86 -7.38 2.08
CA VAL A 264 -16.48 -7.22 1.60
C VAL A 264 -15.52 -8.06 2.42
N LEU A 265 -15.67 -8.10 3.74
CA LEU A 265 -14.81 -8.90 4.61
C LEU A 265 -14.98 -10.40 4.34
N ASP A 266 -16.22 -10.86 4.15
CA ASP A 266 -16.51 -12.24 3.74
C ASP A 266 -15.89 -12.55 2.38
N ALA A 267 -16.01 -11.66 1.40
CA ALA A 267 -15.42 -11.83 0.09
C ALA A 267 -13.89 -11.89 0.11
N LEU A 268 -13.24 -11.08 0.96
CA LEU A 268 -11.79 -11.15 1.16
C LEU A 268 -11.35 -12.51 1.70
N VAL A 269 -12.10 -13.11 2.61
CA VAL A 269 -11.81 -14.44 3.15
C VAL A 269 -12.07 -15.54 2.11
N ASP A 270 -13.19 -15.44 1.40
CA ASP A 270 -13.66 -16.50 0.51
C ASP A 270 -12.94 -16.51 -0.85
N TYR A 271 -12.54 -15.34 -1.37
CA TYR A 271 -12.01 -15.21 -2.73
C TYR A 271 -10.56 -14.76 -2.82
N ALA A 272 -10.05 -13.96 -1.88
CA ALA A 272 -8.65 -13.57 -1.93
C ALA A 272 -7.73 -14.80 -1.81
N PRO A 273 -6.64 -14.86 -2.58
CA PRO A 273 -5.73 -16.00 -2.54
C PRO A 273 -5.00 -16.08 -1.20
N PRO A 274 -4.64 -17.30 -0.75
CA PRO A 274 -3.60 -17.45 0.25
C PRO A 274 -2.26 -16.95 -0.31
N PRO A 275 -1.21 -16.82 0.53
CA PRO A 275 0.12 -16.44 0.08
C PRO A 275 0.60 -17.29 -1.10
N GLY A 276 1.00 -16.62 -2.17
CA GLY A 276 1.53 -17.25 -3.37
C GLY A 276 3.05 -17.35 -3.38
N ALA A 277 3.58 -18.06 -4.39
CA ALA A 277 5.00 -18.16 -4.65
C ALA A 277 5.63 -16.79 -4.92
N ARG A 278 6.89 -16.61 -4.51
CA ARG A 278 7.65 -15.37 -4.67
C ARG A 278 8.87 -15.58 -5.55
N HIS A 279 9.05 -14.67 -6.50
CA HIS A 279 10.20 -14.70 -7.41
C HIS A 279 11.44 -14.13 -6.73
N ALA A 280 12.52 -14.92 -6.69
CA ALA A 280 13.86 -14.46 -6.38
C ALA A 280 14.75 -14.64 -7.61
N LEU A 281 15.87 -13.90 -7.68
CA LEU A 281 16.82 -14.02 -8.79
C LEU A 281 17.36 -15.45 -8.96
N GLN A 282 17.44 -16.19 -7.85
CA GLN A 282 18.02 -17.53 -7.80
C GLN A 282 17.00 -18.62 -8.14
N ARG A 283 15.75 -18.44 -7.70
CA ARG A 283 14.67 -19.42 -7.87
C ARG A 283 13.31 -18.83 -7.47
N GLU A 284 12.27 -19.57 -7.77
CA GLU A 284 10.96 -19.35 -7.18
C GLU A 284 10.90 -19.95 -5.77
N VAL A 285 10.31 -19.23 -4.82
CA VAL A 285 10.20 -19.61 -3.40
C VAL A 285 8.72 -19.89 -3.11
N GLN A 286 8.42 -21.12 -2.69
CA GLN A 286 7.06 -21.53 -2.33
C GLN A 286 6.74 -21.16 -0.88
N PRO A 287 5.52 -20.72 -0.57
CA PRO A 287 5.18 -20.26 0.78
C PRO A 287 5.17 -21.38 1.83
N ASP A 288 4.94 -22.61 1.42
CA ASP A 288 4.86 -23.81 2.27
C ASP A 288 6.21 -24.54 2.45
N GLU A 289 7.30 -23.99 1.92
CA GLU A 289 8.65 -24.52 2.18
C GLU A 289 8.97 -24.55 3.67
N PRO A 290 9.73 -25.56 4.15
CA PRO A 290 10.04 -25.68 5.58
C PRO A 290 10.96 -24.57 6.10
N LYS A 291 11.82 -24.00 5.24
CA LYS A 291 12.77 -22.95 5.62
C LYS A 291 12.16 -21.57 5.56
N PHE A 292 12.43 -20.79 6.59
CA PHE A 292 12.03 -19.38 6.63
C PHE A 292 12.76 -18.56 5.57
N SER A 293 11.98 -17.72 4.91
CA SER A 293 12.47 -16.54 4.20
C SER A 293 11.50 -15.37 4.39
N GLY A 294 12.02 -14.16 4.35
CA GLY A 294 11.20 -12.94 4.43
C GLY A 294 11.90 -11.75 3.81
N VAL A 295 11.12 -10.76 3.38
CA VAL A 295 11.62 -9.54 2.73
C VAL A 295 11.20 -8.30 3.51
N VAL A 296 12.14 -7.39 3.73
CA VAL A 296 11.89 -6.07 4.32
C VAL A 296 11.27 -5.17 3.27
N PHE A 297 9.99 -4.89 3.37
CA PHE A 297 9.30 -3.99 2.43
C PHE A 297 9.09 -2.57 2.96
N LYS A 298 9.28 -2.37 4.26
CA LYS A 298 9.14 -1.07 4.93
C LYS A 298 10.08 -0.99 6.13
N VAL A 299 10.65 0.19 6.35
CA VAL A 299 11.36 0.55 7.59
C VAL A 299 10.72 1.82 8.12
N GLN A 300 10.46 1.87 9.42
CA GLN A 300 9.83 3.01 10.06
C GLN A 300 10.49 3.33 11.38
N ALA A 301 10.87 4.60 11.59
CA ALA A 301 11.43 5.08 12.85
C ALA A 301 10.37 5.79 13.69
N ASN A 302 10.69 5.91 15.00
CA ASN A 302 9.98 6.75 15.95
C ASN A 302 8.47 6.53 16.01
N MET A 303 8.04 5.27 15.89
CA MET A 303 6.62 4.89 16.06
C MET A 303 6.13 5.15 17.50
N ASP A 304 7.04 5.16 18.47
CA ASP A 304 6.80 5.64 19.83
C ASP A 304 7.57 6.95 20.02
N PRO A 305 6.89 8.10 20.24
CA PRO A 305 7.55 9.39 20.47
C PRO A 305 8.48 9.39 21.70
N ALA A 306 8.24 8.49 22.68
CA ALA A 306 9.06 8.36 23.88
C ALA A 306 10.34 7.55 23.65
N HIS A 307 10.41 6.76 22.60
CA HIS A 307 11.51 5.89 22.27
C HIS A 307 11.97 6.10 20.83
N ARG A 308 13.27 6.31 20.61
CA ARG A 308 13.86 6.34 19.26
C ARG A 308 14.02 4.92 18.73
N ASP A 309 12.91 4.24 18.51
CA ASP A 309 12.89 2.91 17.95
C ASP A 309 12.75 2.94 16.43
N ARG A 310 13.35 1.99 15.77
CA ARG A 310 13.16 1.72 14.34
C ARG A 310 12.66 0.29 14.21
N VAL A 311 11.69 0.08 13.33
CA VAL A 311 11.11 -1.24 13.06
C VAL A 311 11.23 -1.53 11.57
N ALA A 312 11.79 -2.67 11.22
CA ALA A 312 11.74 -3.23 9.89
C ALA A 312 10.50 -4.13 9.78
N PHE A 313 9.63 -3.82 8.82
CA PHE A 313 8.46 -4.63 8.49
C PHE A 313 8.86 -5.68 7.48
N VAL A 314 8.75 -6.93 7.88
CA VAL A 314 9.15 -8.08 7.08
C VAL A 314 7.92 -8.87 6.68
N ARG A 315 7.70 -9.02 5.38
CA ARG A 315 6.75 -9.99 4.84
C ARG A 315 7.39 -11.37 4.89
N VAL A 316 6.81 -12.30 5.63
CA VAL A 316 7.22 -13.69 5.61
C VAL A 316 6.83 -14.29 4.26
N SER A 317 7.82 -14.77 3.51
CA SER A 317 7.65 -15.30 2.14
C SER A 317 7.56 -16.81 2.11
N SER A 318 8.25 -17.50 3.01
CA SER A 318 8.18 -18.97 3.14
C SER A 318 8.43 -19.43 4.57
N GLY A 319 7.96 -20.61 4.87
CA GLY A 319 8.25 -21.33 6.10
C GLY A 319 7.62 -20.71 7.35
N ARG A 320 8.28 -20.96 8.48
CA ARG A 320 7.87 -20.51 9.81
C ARG A 320 8.97 -19.69 10.47
N PHE A 321 8.62 -18.51 10.93
CA PHE A 321 9.45 -17.73 11.84
C PHE A 321 9.26 -18.22 13.29
N GLU A 322 10.34 -18.34 14.03
CA GLU A 322 10.35 -18.58 15.47
C GLU A 322 11.21 -17.54 16.18
N ARG A 323 10.75 -17.05 17.33
CA ARG A 323 11.48 -16.06 18.13
C ARG A 323 12.88 -16.57 18.46
N GLY A 324 13.90 -15.73 18.21
CA GLY A 324 15.29 -16.03 18.53
C GLY A 324 16.00 -16.98 17.54
N MET A 325 15.32 -17.38 16.45
CA MET A 325 15.96 -18.15 15.39
C MET A 325 17.12 -17.38 14.77
N ARG A 326 18.08 -18.10 14.16
CA ARG A 326 19.21 -17.48 13.46
C ARG A 326 18.81 -17.16 12.03
N LEU A 327 18.91 -15.90 11.66
CA LEU A 327 18.60 -15.44 10.31
C LEU A 327 19.82 -14.77 9.68
N LYS A 328 20.08 -15.10 8.43
CA LYS A 328 21.10 -14.47 7.59
C LYS A 328 20.47 -13.33 6.80
N VAL A 329 21.08 -12.16 6.86
CA VAL A 329 20.77 -11.03 5.96
C VAL A 329 21.49 -11.26 4.64
N SER A 330 20.77 -11.57 3.55
CA SER A 330 21.38 -11.98 2.27
C SER A 330 22.36 -10.95 1.72
N ARG A 331 22.03 -9.65 1.81
CA ARG A 331 22.90 -8.56 1.31
C ARG A 331 24.26 -8.48 1.99
N THR A 332 24.32 -8.65 3.31
CA THR A 332 25.55 -8.46 4.09
C THR A 332 26.22 -9.76 4.50
N GLY A 333 25.52 -10.88 4.38
CA GLY A 333 25.95 -12.18 4.91
C GLY A 333 25.95 -12.27 6.44
N LYS A 334 25.60 -11.21 7.16
CA LYS A 334 25.57 -11.18 8.63
C LYS A 334 24.40 -11.98 9.19
N GLU A 335 24.64 -12.66 10.29
CA GLU A 335 23.60 -13.31 11.07
C GLU A 335 23.00 -12.36 12.11
N ILE A 336 21.68 -12.43 12.27
CA ILE A 336 20.92 -11.75 13.32
C ILE A 336 20.07 -12.76 14.09
N ARG A 337 19.69 -12.43 15.32
CA ARG A 337 18.74 -13.20 16.13
C ARG A 337 17.65 -12.28 16.66
N PRO A 338 16.52 -12.17 15.95
CA PRO A 338 15.42 -11.30 16.39
C PRO A 338 14.71 -11.89 17.61
N ASN A 339 14.83 -11.25 18.78
CA ASN A 339 14.20 -11.70 20.03
C ASN A 339 12.93 -10.89 20.37
N ASN A 340 12.88 -9.62 20.00
CA ASN A 340 11.77 -8.71 20.31
C ASN A 340 10.92 -8.44 19.06
N VAL A 341 10.56 -9.50 18.33
CA VAL A 341 9.70 -9.38 17.15
C VAL A 341 8.28 -9.11 17.60
N VAL A 342 7.60 -8.23 16.88
CA VAL A 342 6.25 -7.82 17.21
C VAL A 342 5.27 -8.12 16.07
N SER A 343 4.05 -8.47 16.43
CA SER A 343 2.88 -8.40 15.58
C SER A 343 2.16 -7.06 15.76
N PHE A 344 1.29 -6.74 14.82
CA PHE A 344 0.55 -5.48 14.78
C PHE A 344 -0.95 -5.76 15.00
N LEU A 345 -1.31 -6.18 16.22
CA LEU A 345 -2.71 -6.38 16.61
C LEU A 345 -3.39 -5.04 16.85
N SER A 346 -4.14 -4.57 15.86
CA SER A 346 -4.87 -3.30 15.95
C SER A 346 -3.92 -2.12 16.23
N GLN A 347 -3.96 -1.52 17.40
CA GLN A 347 -3.08 -0.40 17.84
C GLN A 347 -1.93 -0.84 18.75
N ARG A 348 -1.86 -2.14 19.08
CA ARG A 348 -0.89 -2.66 20.05
C ARG A 348 0.16 -3.49 19.35
N ARG A 349 1.40 -3.31 19.76
CA ARG A 349 2.49 -4.21 19.44
C ARG A 349 2.51 -5.32 20.48
N GLU A 350 2.38 -6.54 20.04
CA GLU A 350 2.50 -7.69 20.91
C GLU A 350 3.72 -8.49 20.50
N LEU A 351 4.44 -9.04 21.50
CA LEU A 351 5.56 -9.92 21.22
C LEU A 351 5.06 -11.17 20.50
N LEU A 352 5.75 -11.50 19.42
CA LEU A 352 5.38 -12.59 18.54
C LEU A 352 6.33 -13.77 18.77
N ASP A 353 5.78 -14.96 19.00
CA ASP A 353 6.55 -16.19 19.13
C ASP A 353 6.79 -16.87 17.79
N GLU A 354 5.78 -16.87 16.92
CA GLU A 354 5.80 -17.53 15.62
C GLU A 354 5.02 -16.76 14.57
N ALA A 355 5.44 -16.87 13.30
CA ALA A 355 4.72 -16.37 12.13
C ALA A 355 4.95 -17.30 10.93
N TYR A 356 4.05 -17.25 9.98
CA TYR A 356 4.08 -18.10 8.78
C TYR A 356 4.07 -17.27 7.50
N ALA A 357 4.39 -17.88 6.36
CA ALA A 357 4.28 -17.21 5.09
C ALA A 357 2.91 -16.54 4.94
N GLY A 358 2.92 -15.27 4.57
CA GLY A 358 1.72 -14.44 4.55
C GLY A 358 1.69 -13.40 5.67
N ASP A 359 2.26 -13.68 6.83
CA ASP A 359 2.29 -12.73 7.94
C ASP A 359 3.26 -11.57 7.69
N VAL A 360 2.97 -10.46 8.33
CA VAL A 360 3.87 -9.29 8.41
C VAL A 360 4.35 -9.17 9.85
N ILE A 361 5.66 -9.21 10.04
CA ILE A 361 6.29 -9.11 11.36
C ILE A 361 7.14 -7.84 11.46
N GLY A 362 7.21 -7.28 12.65
CA GLY A 362 8.06 -6.13 12.96
C GLY A 362 9.33 -6.54 13.70
N ILE A 363 10.47 -6.32 13.08
CA ILE A 363 11.78 -6.58 13.70
C ILE A 363 12.41 -5.26 14.14
N PRO A 364 12.75 -5.08 15.45
CA PRO A 364 13.51 -3.92 15.91
C PRO A 364 14.80 -3.76 15.10
N ASN A 365 15.00 -2.59 14.52
CA ASN A 365 16.09 -2.33 13.59
C ASN A 365 17.03 -1.23 14.11
N HIS A 366 18.22 -1.62 14.51
CA HIS A 366 19.28 -0.70 14.94
C HIS A 366 20.20 -0.25 13.78
N GLY A 367 19.65 -0.16 12.54
CA GLY A 367 20.41 0.25 11.35
C GLY A 367 21.07 -0.90 10.59
N VAL A 368 20.72 -2.15 10.88
CA VAL A 368 21.24 -3.34 10.18
C VAL A 368 20.43 -3.66 8.93
N LEU A 369 19.10 -3.54 9.02
CA LEU A 369 18.16 -3.88 7.96
C LEU A 369 17.79 -2.64 7.13
N GLN A 370 17.72 -2.82 5.83
CA GLN A 370 17.31 -1.83 4.84
C GLN A 370 16.11 -2.34 4.03
N LEU A 371 15.44 -1.41 3.35
CA LEU A 371 14.37 -1.77 2.41
C LEU A 371 14.90 -2.77 1.37
N GLY A 372 14.16 -3.86 1.16
CA GLY A 372 14.50 -4.93 0.22
C GLY A 372 15.46 -5.98 0.76
N ASP A 373 15.98 -5.85 1.98
CA ASP A 373 16.79 -6.91 2.57
C ASP A 373 15.97 -8.19 2.71
N VAL A 374 16.62 -9.30 2.39
CA VAL A 374 16.06 -10.64 2.53
C VAL A 374 16.68 -11.35 3.71
N LEU A 375 15.83 -11.91 4.55
CA LEU A 375 16.18 -12.71 5.71
C LEU A 375 15.90 -14.17 5.42
N THR A 376 16.88 -15.05 5.68
CA THR A 376 16.75 -16.50 5.43
C THR A 376 17.42 -17.34 6.51
N GLU A 377 17.10 -18.63 6.54
CA GLU A 377 17.82 -19.64 7.36
C GLU A 377 19.12 -20.14 6.67
N GLY A 378 19.89 -19.24 6.05
CA GLY A 378 21.22 -19.52 5.51
C GLY A 378 21.33 -19.54 4.00
N GLU A 379 20.25 -19.68 3.24
CA GLU A 379 20.23 -19.53 1.79
C GLU A 379 20.49 -18.07 1.40
N THR A 380 21.10 -17.84 0.25
CA THR A 380 21.25 -16.48 -0.30
C THR A 380 20.17 -16.27 -1.36
N LEU A 381 19.15 -15.49 -1.02
CA LEU A 381 18.06 -15.12 -1.90
C LEU A 381 18.01 -13.61 -2.09
N GLN A 382 17.54 -13.19 -3.27
CA GLN A 382 17.20 -11.81 -3.57
C GLN A 382 15.84 -11.77 -4.25
N PHE A 383 14.80 -11.36 -3.53
CA PHE A 383 13.47 -11.20 -4.11
C PHE A 383 13.46 -10.00 -5.06
N THR A 384 12.71 -10.14 -6.15
CA THR A 384 12.49 -9.10 -7.16
C THR A 384 11.18 -8.36 -6.92
N GLY A 385 11.01 -7.22 -7.59
CA GLY A 385 9.75 -6.51 -7.64
C GLY A 385 9.56 -5.42 -6.58
N LEU A 386 10.58 -5.03 -5.81
CA LEU A 386 10.51 -3.85 -4.93
C LEU A 386 11.03 -2.61 -5.67
N PRO A 387 10.15 -1.74 -6.20
CA PRO A 387 10.56 -0.63 -7.05
C PRO A 387 11.01 0.59 -6.25
N PHE A 388 12.00 1.31 -6.79
CA PHE A 388 12.36 2.68 -6.45
C PHE A 388 12.22 3.53 -7.70
N PHE A 389 11.31 4.50 -7.69
CA PHE A 389 11.06 5.38 -8.82
C PHE A 389 11.95 6.61 -8.75
N ALA A 390 12.42 7.11 -9.91
CA ALA A 390 13.15 8.35 -9.95
C ALA A 390 12.24 9.52 -9.55
N PRO A 391 12.70 10.42 -8.68
CA PRO A 391 11.92 11.56 -8.23
C PRO A 391 11.72 12.59 -9.34
N GLU A 392 10.63 13.35 -9.24
CA GLU A 392 10.25 14.39 -10.18
C GLU A 392 10.46 15.79 -9.61
N LEU A 393 10.65 15.92 -8.30
CA LEU A 393 10.87 17.19 -7.61
C LEU A 393 12.17 17.12 -6.82
N PHE A 394 12.93 18.23 -6.85
CA PHE A 394 14.20 18.30 -6.13
C PHE A 394 14.32 19.58 -5.32
N GLN A 395 14.80 19.44 -4.09
CA GLN A 395 15.19 20.57 -3.24
C GLN A 395 16.56 20.32 -2.61
N ALA A 396 17.36 21.35 -2.49
CA ALA A 396 18.57 21.33 -1.68
C ALA A 396 18.20 21.56 -0.21
N VAL A 397 18.90 20.89 0.71
CA VAL A 397 18.64 21.06 2.14
C VAL A 397 19.84 21.71 2.80
N GLU A 398 19.57 22.75 3.56
CA GLU A 398 20.56 23.47 4.36
C GLU A 398 20.12 23.52 5.82
N VAL A 399 21.09 23.46 6.72
CA VAL A 399 20.85 23.64 8.15
C VAL A 399 20.98 25.13 8.50
N LYS A 400 20.05 25.68 9.26
CA LYS A 400 20.15 27.06 9.75
C LYS A 400 21.26 27.26 10.78
N ASP A 401 21.48 26.24 11.63
CA ASP A 401 22.54 26.22 12.64
C ASP A 401 23.63 25.24 12.22
N PRO A 402 24.85 25.70 11.87
CA PRO A 402 25.97 24.85 11.47
C PRO A 402 26.34 23.78 12.48
N LEU A 403 26.10 23.99 13.78
CA LEU A 403 26.36 23.02 14.84
C LEU A 403 25.45 21.77 14.72
N ARG A 404 24.36 21.85 13.99
CA ARG A 404 23.41 20.77 13.75
C ARG A 404 23.68 19.97 12.46
N THR A 405 24.77 20.24 11.74
CA THR A 405 25.11 19.58 10.47
C THR A 405 25.18 18.04 10.61
N LYS A 406 25.75 17.56 11.72
CA LYS A 406 25.83 16.11 11.99
C LYS A 406 24.44 15.49 12.16
N GLN A 407 23.57 16.15 12.93
CA GLN A 407 22.19 15.72 13.15
C GLN A 407 21.38 15.74 11.85
N LEU A 408 21.57 16.78 11.00
CA LEU A 408 20.95 16.83 9.67
C LEU A 408 21.35 15.61 8.82
N ARG A 409 22.66 15.32 8.73
CA ARG A 409 23.15 14.16 7.96
C ARG A 409 22.57 12.85 8.46
N THR A 410 22.55 12.67 9.80
CA THR A 410 21.97 11.48 10.41
C THR A 410 20.48 11.38 10.11
N GLY A 411 19.71 12.47 10.29
CA GLY A 411 18.29 12.48 10.02
C GLY A 411 17.96 12.18 8.55
N LEU A 412 18.68 12.82 7.63
CA LEU A 412 18.47 12.57 6.19
C LEU A 412 18.83 11.14 5.77
N ALA A 413 19.93 10.60 6.30
CA ALA A 413 20.28 9.20 6.03
C ALA A 413 19.18 8.23 6.52
N GLN A 414 18.67 8.45 7.74
CA GLN A 414 17.61 7.62 8.29
C GLN A 414 16.28 7.77 7.56
N LEU A 415 15.86 9.00 7.24
CA LEU A 415 14.65 9.27 6.45
C LEU A 415 14.75 8.70 5.02
N GLY A 416 15.95 8.72 4.44
CA GLY A 416 16.22 8.08 3.15
C GLY A 416 16.17 6.55 3.21
N GLU A 417 16.72 5.94 4.27
CA GLU A 417 16.64 4.49 4.51
C GLU A 417 15.21 4.01 4.76
N GLU A 418 14.36 4.85 5.34
CA GLU A 418 12.92 4.58 5.49
C GLU A 418 12.16 4.72 4.15
N GLY A 419 12.78 5.40 3.16
CA GLY A 419 12.11 5.73 1.91
C GLY A 419 11.07 6.85 2.04
N ALA A 420 11.14 7.65 3.11
CA ALA A 420 10.29 8.84 3.27
C ALA A 420 10.63 9.95 2.27
N ILE A 421 11.89 9.97 1.84
CA ILE A 421 12.46 10.90 0.85
C ILE A 421 13.65 10.22 0.17
N GLN A 422 13.94 10.55 -1.07
CA GLN A 422 15.17 10.12 -1.72
C GLN A 422 16.28 11.15 -1.45
N VAL A 423 17.46 10.67 -1.06
CA VAL A 423 18.61 11.53 -0.74
C VAL A 423 19.72 11.28 -1.74
N PHE A 424 20.15 12.33 -2.41
CA PHE A 424 21.23 12.31 -3.38
C PHE A 424 22.44 13.11 -2.88
N ARG A 425 23.61 12.51 -3.01
CA ARG A 425 24.89 13.11 -2.64
C ARG A 425 25.65 13.49 -3.91
N PRO A 426 25.68 14.80 -4.32
CA PRO A 426 26.42 15.23 -5.49
C PRO A 426 27.91 14.89 -5.37
N VAL A 427 28.52 14.48 -6.50
CA VAL A 427 29.96 14.20 -6.59
C VAL A 427 30.78 15.48 -6.51
N ALA A 428 30.25 16.58 -7.03
CA ALA A 428 30.93 17.90 -6.97
C ALA A 428 31.12 18.34 -5.52
N ALA A 429 32.36 18.68 -5.17
CA ALA A 429 32.76 19.02 -3.80
C ALA A 429 31.96 20.20 -3.22
N GLY A 430 31.54 20.08 -1.97
CA GLY A 430 30.85 21.12 -1.20
C GLY A 430 29.36 21.26 -1.50
N GLY A 431 28.75 20.35 -2.27
CA GLY A 431 27.33 20.36 -2.59
C GLY A 431 26.46 20.07 -1.36
N ALA A 432 25.41 20.88 -1.16
CA ALA A 432 24.33 20.55 -0.25
C ALA A 432 23.70 19.20 -0.66
N GLN A 433 23.22 18.43 0.31
CA GLN A 433 22.47 17.22 -0.01
C GLN A 433 21.19 17.60 -0.75
N LEU A 434 20.88 16.83 -1.79
CA LEU A 434 19.67 17.01 -2.58
C LEU A 434 18.63 16.00 -2.13
N LEU A 435 17.42 16.48 -1.94
CA LEU A 435 16.26 15.65 -1.66
C LEU A 435 15.44 15.52 -2.94
N GLY A 436 15.05 14.30 -3.25
CA GLY A 436 14.17 13.98 -4.35
C GLY A 436 12.84 13.45 -3.84
N ALA A 437 11.73 13.95 -4.39
CA ALA A 437 10.38 13.57 -4.00
C ALA A 437 9.49 13.35 -5.22
N VAL A 438 8.40 12.59 -5.04
CA VAL A 438 7.32 12.46 -6.00
C VAL A 438 6.36 13.67 -5.89
N GLY A 439 6.18 14.19 -4.67
CA GLY A 439 5.27 15.30 -4.40
C GLY A 439 5.82 16.30 -3.39
N GLN A 440 5.27 17.52 -3.43
CA GLN A 440 5.71 18.64 -2.60
C GLN A 440 5.53 18.39 -1.10
N LEU A 441 4.46 17.67 -0.72
CA LEU A 441 4.14 17.40 0.68
C LEU A 441 5.20 16.53 1.38
N GLN A 442 5.94 15.70 0.64
CA GLN A 442 7.06 14.93 1.20
C GLN A 442 8.15 15.83 1.81
N PHE A 443 8.48 16.94 1.17
CA PHE A 443 9.45 17.89 1.72
C PHE A 443 8.97 18.53 3.01
N GLU A 444 7.69 18.85 3.11
CA GLU A 444 7.09 19.42 4.34
C GLU A 444 7.12 18.41 5.48
N VAL A 445 6.76 17.15 5.20
CA VAL A 445 6.84 16.04 6.16
C VAL A 445 8.28 15.85 6.64
N VAL A 446 9.24 15.85 5.73
CA VAL A 446 10.67 15.69 6.06
C VAL A 446 11.16 16.86 6.90
N ALA A 447 10.82 18.10 6.57
CA ALA A 447 11.19 19.27 7.36
C ALA A 447 10.60 19.20 8.78
N HIS A 448 9.33 18.81 8.89
CA HIS A 448 8.67 18.62 10.18
C HIS A 448 9.35 17.52 11.01
N ARG A 449 9.64 16.36 10.40
CA ARG A 449 10.31 15.24 11.07
C ARG A 449 11.73 15.58 11.49
N LEU A 450 12.51 16.28 10.65
CA LEU A 450 13.85 16.75 11.02
C LEU A 450 13.81 17.65 12.26
N LYS A 451 12.80 18.52 12.37
CA LYS A 451 12.63 19.38 13.54
C LYS A 451 12.17 18.61 14.76
N ALA A 452 11.15 17.79 14.63
CA ALA A 452 10.52 17.08 15.76
C ALA A 452 11.42 15.94 16.30
N GLU A 453 12.05 15.15 15.42
CA GLU A 453 12.77 13.93 15.79
C GLU A 453 14.27 14.17 15.99
N TYR A 454 14.87 15.09 15.22
CA TYR A 454 16.32 15.32 15.22
C TYR A 454 16.72 16.70 15.79
N GLY A 455 15.75 17.55 16.09
CA GLY A 455 15.99 18.91 16.59
C GLY A 455 16.67 19.82 15.56
N VAL A 456 16.48 19.56 14.26
CA VAL A 456 17.11 20.28 13.14
C VAL A 456 16.11 21.17 12.45
N ASP A 457 16.30 22.48 12.51
CA ASP A 457 15.56 23.44 11.70
C ASP A 457 16.23 23.54 10.33
N ALA A 458 15.75 22.75 9.37
CA ALA A 458 16.25 22.68 8.02
C ALA A 458 15.50 23.67 7.11
N ARG A 459 16.25 24.28 6.16
CA ARG A 459 15.70 25.12 5.10
C ARG A 459 15.75 24.34 3.78
N MET A 460 14.59 24.22 3.14
CA MET A 460 14.49 23.66 1.80
C MET A 460 14.66 24.75 0.76
N MET A 461 15.60 24.55 -0.17
CA MET A 461 15.95 25.52 -1.21
C MET A 461 15.62 24.94 -2.58
N PRO A 462 15.08 25.73 -3.51
CA PRO A 462 14.85 25.27 -4.88
C PRO A 462 16.12 24.69 -5.50
N SER A 463 15.98 23.61 -6.26
CA SER A 463 17.05 22.99 -7.02
C SER A 463 16.91 23.29 -8.52
N ARG A 464 18.04 23.32 -9.24
CA ARG A 464 18.05 23.40 -10.70
C ARG A 464 17.70 22.09 -11.40
N TYR A 465 17.59 21.00 -10.66
CA TYR A 465 17.28 19.68 -11.19
C TYR A 465 15.78 19.42 -11.12
N SER A 466 15.26 18.80 -12.17
CA SER A 466 13.84 18.43 -12.29
C SER A 466 13.65 16.92 -12.52
N MET A 467 14.75 16.17 -12.66
CA MET A 467 14.70 14.76 -12.99
C MET A 467 15.98 14.05 -12.55
N ALA A 468 15.88 12.78 -12.16
CA ALA A 468 17.02 11.88 -12.00
C ALA A 468 16.87 10.66 -12.90
N ARG A 469 17.99 10.04 -13.27
CA ARG A 469 18.04 8.71 -13.88
C ARG A 469 19.21 7.94 -13.27
N TRP A 470 18.95 6.73 -12.77
CA TRP A 470 20.04 5.82 -12.43
C TRP A 470 20.75 5.41 -13.71
N ILE A 471 22.07 5.27 -13.64
CA ILE A 471 22.89 5.03 -14.81
C ILE A 471 23.63 3.70 -14.69
N THR A 472 23.63 2.94 -15.78
CA THR A 472 24.39 1.70 -15.90
C THR A 472 25.05 1.62 -17.27
N ALA A 473 26.08 0.81 -17.41
CA ALA A 473 26.64 0.41 -18.69
C ALA A 473 27.17 -1.01 -18.59
N GLU A 474 27.16 -1.74 -19.70
CA GLU A 474 27.74 -3.09 -19.77
C GLU A 474 29.27 -3.03 -19.59
N ASP A 475 29.94 -2.02 -20.21
CA ASP A 475 31.35 -1.72 -19.97
C ASP A 475 31.52 -0.70 -18.83
N PRO A 476 32.16 -1.07 -17.71
CA PRO A 476 32.45 -0.14 -16.62
C PRO A 476 33.29 1.09 -17.04
N ARG A 477 34.07 1.00 -18.14
CA ARG A 477 34.85 2.11 -18.65
C ARG A 477 33.96 3.17 -19.31
N ALA A 478 32.93 2.73 -20.04
CA ALA A 478 31.94 3.62 -20.63
C ALA A 478 31.20 4.41 -19.55
N LEU A 479 30.78 3.72 -18.46
CA LEU A 479 30.14 4.36 -17.33
C LEU A 479 31.05 5.40 -16.65
N ARG A 480 32.31 5.07 -16.38
CA ARG A 480 33.29 6.01 -15.80
C ARG A 480 33.50 7.23 -16.69
N LYS A 481 33.73 7.02 -18.00
CA LYS A 481 33.90 8.10 -18.98
C LYS A 481 32.71 9.06 -18.95
N PHE A 482 31.49 8.52 -18.90
CA PHE A 482 30.26 9.32 -18.79
C PHE A 482 30.25 10.13 -17.49
N MET A 483 30.53 9.47 -16.36
CA MET A 483 30.51 10.09 -15.03
C MET A 483 31.55 11.20 -14.90
N ASP A 484 32.77 11.00 -15.40
CA ASP A 484 33.86 12.00 -15.39
C ASP A 484 33.49 13.22 -16.25
N ALA A 485 32.95 12.98 -17.44
CA ALA A 485 32.53 14.06 -18.35
C ALA A 485 31.33 14.88 -17.80
N ASN A 486 30.52 14.28 -16.95
CA ASN A 486 29.31 14.88 -16.39
C ASN A 486 29.34 15.04 -14.86
N ALA A 487 30.53 15.14 -14.25
CA ALA A 487 30.71 15.11 -12.79
C ALA A 487 29.82 16.11 -12.02
N ALA A 488 29.51 17.27 -12.61
CA ALA A 488 28.63 18.28 -12.03
C ALA A 488 27.14 17.85 -11.92
N HIS A 489 26.78 16.80 -12.64
CA HIS A 489 25.43 16.24 -12.71
C HIS A 489 25.33 14.82 -12.13
N ILE A 490 26.43 14.27 -11.62
CA ILE A 490 26.44 12.94 -10.98
C ILE A 490 26.22 13.09 -9.49
N ALA A 491 25.35 12.23 -8.97
CA ALA A 491 25.14 12.04 -7.54
C ALA A 491 25.01 10.56 -7.19
N TYR A 492 25.21 10.22 -5.94
CA TYR A 492 24.95 8.89 -5.41
C TYR A 492 23.73 8.91 -4.50
N ASP A 493 22.89 7.92 -4.60
CA ASP A 493 21.77 7.74 -3.67
C ASP A 493 22.21 7.10 -2.34
N VAL A 494 21.23 6.71 -1.48
CA VAL A 494 21.50 6.15 -0.15
C VAL A 494 22.17 4.77 -0.17
N VAL A 495 22.13 4.05 -1.30
CA VAL A 495 22.76 2.75 -1.48
C VAL A 495 23.99 2.81 -2.41
N ASP A 496 24.54 4.01 -2.61
CA ASP A 496 25.68 4.28 -3.47
C ASP A 496 25.44 3.97 -4.96
N ALA A 497 24.19 3.91 -5.41
CA ALA A 497 23.88 3.79 -6.83
C ALA A 497 24.08 5.16 -7.55
N PRO A 498 24.83 5.19 -8.68
CA PRO A 498 25.06 6.42 -9.42
C PRO A 498 23.81 6.88 -10.16
N ALA A 499 23.52 8.16 -10.05
CA ALA A 499 22.40 8.83 -10.71
C ALA A 499 22.87 10.08 -11.47
N PHE A 500 22.31 10.28 -12.64
CA PHE A 500 22.45 11.49 -13.45
C PHE A 500 21.31 12.44 -13.14
N LEU A 501 21.63 13.61 -12.63
CA LEU A 501 20.69 14.67 -12.26
C LEU A 501 20.50 15.63 -13.42
N ILE A 502 19.27 15.89 -13.81
CA ILE A 502 18.90 16.50 -15.07
C ILE A 502 18.02 17.74 -14.82
N GLY A 503 18.33 18.84 -15.49
CA GLY A 503 17.53 20.07 -15.41
C GLY A 503 16.42 20.16 -16.45
N SER A 504 16.48 19.36 -17.53
CA SER A 504 15.45 19.34 -18.57
C SER A 504 15.44 18.02 -19.35
N PRO A 505 14.30 17.62 -19.94
CA PRO A 505 14.21 16.44 -20.81
C PRO A 505 15.15 16.49 -22.03
N ALA A 506 15.45 17.70 -22.52
CA ALA A 506 16.38 17.87 -23.64
C ALA A 506 17.80 17.43 -23.28
N GLN A 507 18.24 17.72 -22.04
CA GLN A 507 19.56 17.30 -21.55
C GLN A 507 19.67 15.75 -21.50
N LEU A 508 18.59 15.06 -21.13
CA LEU A 508 18.57 13.59 -21.15
C LEU A 508 18.77 13.06 -22.58
N ARG A 509 17.99 13.56 -23.54
CA ARG A 509 18.09 13.14 -24.95
C ARG A 509 19.51 13.32 -25.51
N VAL A 510 20.12 14.47 -25.23
CA VAL A 510 21.50 14.74 -25.65
C VAL A 510 22.48 13.74 -25.01
N ALA A 511 22.29 13.41 -23.74
CA ALA A 511 23.12 12.42 -23.06
C ALA A 511 22.95 11.00 -23.66
N GLU A 512 21.73 10.60 -23.97
CA GLU A 512 21.42 9.32 -24.63
C GLU A 512 22.04 9.20 -26.02
N GLU A 513 22.02 10.30 -26.80
CA GLU A 513 22.63 10.36 -28.13
C GLU A 513 24.16 10.32 -28.09
N LEU A 514 24.79 11.03 -27.16
CA LEU A 514 26.25 11.13 -27.05
C LEU A 514 26.89 9.90 -26.40
N TYR A 515 26.13 9.17 -25.56
CA TYR A 515 26.62 8.02 -24.79
C TYR A 515 25.70 6.80 -24.96
N PRO A 516 25.63 6.20 -26.15
CA PRO A 516 24.71 5.10 -26.44
C PRO A 516 24.99 3.83 -25.63
N ASP A 517 26.21 3.69 -25.10
CA ASP A 517 26.60 2.57 -24.23
C ASP A 517 26.14 2.74 -22.77
N VAL A 518 25.60 3.92 -22.41
CA VAL A 518 25.08 4.20 -21.07
C VAL A 518 23.56 4.14 -21.09
N ARG A 519 22.99 3.38 -20.16
CA ARG A 519 21.55 3.25 -20.00
C ARG A 519 21.06 4.14 -18.88
N PHE A 520 19.94 4.82 -19.10
CA PHE A 520 19.31 5.76 -18.17
C PHE A 520 17.98 5.21 -17.70
N HIS A 521 17.87 4.95 -16.40
CA HIS A 521 16.71 4.25 -15.82
C HIS A 521 15.87 5.17 -14.95
N ALA A 522 14.55 5.21 -15.22
CA ALA A 522 13.58 5.92 -14.40
C ALA A 522 13.20 5.15 -13.13
N MET A 523 13.62 3.89 -13.03
CA MET A 523 13.30 3.00 -11.92
C MET A 523 14.46 2.04 -11.68
N ARG A 524 14.70 1.70 -10.41
CA ARG A 524 15.61 0.61 -10.02
C ARG A 524 14.97 -0.30 -9.01
N GLU A 525 15.50 -1.50 -8.87
CA GLU A 525 15.20 -2.40 -7.77
C GLU A 525 16.22 -2.30 -6.63
N HIS A 526 15.87 -2.88 -5.49
CA HIS A 526 16.79 -3.03 -4.38
C HIS A 526 18.04 -3.81 -4.82
N GLY A 527 19.22 -3.39 -4.31
CA GLY A 527 20.51 -4.01 -4.65
C GLY A 527 21.14 -3.49 -5.95
N GLY A 528 20.60 -2.42 -6.54
CA GLY A 528 21.17 -1.79 -7.74
C GLY A 528 20.77 -2.45 -9.06
N HIS A 529 19.93 -3.50 -9.02
CA HIS A 529 19.36 -4.07 -10.23
C HIS A 529 18.34 -3.12 -10.84
N VAL A 530 18.37 -2.99 -12.15
CA VAL A 530 17.50 -2.10 -12.89
C VAL A 530 16.44 -2.91 -13.61
N PHE A 531 15.16 -2.52 -13.47
CA PHE A 531 14.07 -3.13 -14.24
C PHE A 531 14.32 -2.95 -15.75
N GLY A 532 14.19 -4.04 -16.50
CA GLY A 532 14.29 -4.05 -17.95
C GLY A 532 15.64 -4.47 -18.52
N ALA A 533 16.63 -4.80 -17.72
CA ALA A 533 17.70 -5.66 -18.18
C ALA A 533 17.09 -7.06 -18.33
N LYS A 534 16.71 -7.44 -19.56
CA LYS A 534 16.37 -8.83 -19.86
C LYS A 534 17.54 -9.69 -19.40
N ALA A 535 17.25 -10.63 -18.49
CA ALA A 535 18.15 -11.73 -18.21
C ALA A 535 18.38 -12.53 -19.48
#